data_d70b772ef93e570175aedf678c28a349
#
_entry.id   d70b772ef93e570175aedf678c28a349
#
_cell.length_a   1.000
_cell.length_b   1.000
_cell.length_c   1.000
_cell.angle_alpha   90.00
_cell.angle_beta   90.00
_cell.angle_gamma   90.00
#
_symmetry.space_group_name_H-M   'P 1'
#
loop_
_entity.id
_entity.type
_entity.pdbx_description
1 polymer ?
#
loop_
_entity_poly.entity_id
_entity_poly.type
_entity_poly.pdbx_seq_one_letter_code
_entity_poly.pdbx_strand_id
1 'polypeptide(L)'
;LSGKQPLAYRSGVGDVHGDVYKALADPTRRAILDELQERSGQTLFELCTRLVTRHGVGSSRQAVSQHLEVLEAAGLVHSRREGRYKFHDLDTSPLRTIVERWPPPPPHPQEGPPCGSV
;
A
#
# COMPACT_ATOMS: atom_id res chain seq x y z
N LEU A 1 7.98 7.61 -29.79
CA LEU A 1 7.85 7.69 -29.16
C LEU A 1 7.61 7.87 -28.58
N SER A 2 7.82 7.79 -29.06
CA SER A 2 7.73 7.86 -28.19
C SER A 2 7.54 7.92 -27.49
N GLY A 3 7.65 7.95 -27.82
CA GLY A 3 7.64 7.91 -26.92
C GLY A 3 7.66 7.83 -26.32
N LYS A 4 7.75 7.80 -26.55
CA LYS A 4 7.74 7.63 -25.79
C LYS A 4 7.95 7.41 -25.08
N GLN A 5 8.28 7.30 -25.32
CA GLN A 5 8.47 7.06 -24.46
C GLN A 5 8.80 6.99 -23.78
N PRO A 6 9.18 7.19 -24.16
CA PRO A 6 9.58 7.02 -23.29
C PRO A 6 9.78 7.20 -22.68
N LEU A 7 9.90 7.24 -22.79
CA LEU A 7 10.09 7.38 -21.85
C LEU A 7 10.13 7.35 -21.05
N ALA A 8 10.27 7.28 -21.21
CA ALA A 8 10.34 7.12 -20.30
C ALA A 8 10.50 7.04 -19.66
N TYR A 9 10.65 7.03 -19.78
CA TYR A 9 10.74 6.85 -18.91
C TYR A 9 10.91 7.01 -18.15
N ARG A 10 11.13 7.20 -18.12
CA ARG A 10 11.13 7.21 -17.42
C ARG A 10 11.06 7.19 -16.60
N SER A 11 11.23 7.23 -16.59
CA SER A 11 11.07 6.88 -15.90
C SER A 11 10.65 6.50 -15.47
N GLY A 12 10.61 6.22 -15.52
CA GLY A 12 10.21 5.65 -15.27
C GLY A 12 9.97 5.16 -14.79
N VAL A 13 10.48 5.13 -15.06
CA VAL A 13 10.60 4.07 -14.51
C VAL A 13 9.95 3.85 -13.20
N GLY A 14 10.33 3.89 -12.16
CA GLY A 14 9.67 3.69 -10.92
C GLY A 14 8.27 4.21 -10.92
N ASP A 15 7.98 4.98 -11.84
CA ASP A 15 6.67 5.59 -11.90
C ASP A 15 5.62 4.71 -12.49
N VAL A 16 6.00 3.52 -12.90
CA VAL A 16 5.04 2.56 -13.39
C VAL A 16 3.93 2.33 -12.38
N HIS A 17 4.28 2.37 -11.11
CA HIS A 17 3.31 2.15 -10.04
C HIS A 17 2.91 3.43 -9.35
N GLY A 18 2.96 4.56 -10.08
CA GLY A 18 2.68 5.81 -9.45
C GLY A 18 3.69 6.08 -8.37
N ASP A 19 3.29 6.82 -7.38
CA ASP A 19 4.22 7.22 -6.33
C ASP A 19 3.95 6.45 -5.06
N VAL A 20 4.68 5.36 -4.88
CA VAL A 20 4.53 4.51 -3.70
C VAL A 20 4.86 5.30 -2.44
N TYR A 21 5.90 6.13 -2.49
CA TYR A 21 6.30 6.90 -1.31
C TYR A 21 5.20 7.86 -0.90
N LYS A 22 4.61 8.52 -1.86
CA LYS A 22 3.53 9.44 -1.58
C LYS A 22 2.33 8.72 -1.00
N ALA A 23 2.02 7.55 -1.57
CA ALA A 23 0.89 6.77 -1.07
C ALA A 23 1.10 6.36 0.37
N LEU A 24 2.33 6.09 0.78
CA LEU A 24 2.64 5.68 2.14
C LEU A 24 2.79 6.84 3.11
N ALA A 25 2.79 8.07 2.61
CA ALA A 25 3.06 9.22 3.47
C ALA A 25 1.88 9.62 4.34
N ASP A 26 0.69 9.16 4.03
CA ASP A 26 -0.52 9.55 4.76
C ASP A 26 -0.90 8.49 5.79
N PRO A 27 -1.12 8.87 7.05
CA PRO A 27 -1.45 7.89 8.08
C PRO A 27 -2.76 7.13 7.82
N THR A 28 -3.75 7.79 7.23
CA THR A 28 -5.00 7.10 6.92
C THR A 28 -4.77 6.03 5.86
N ARG A 29 -3.95 6.33 4.86
CA ARG A 29 -3.64 5.34 3.83
C ARG A 29 -2.88 4.16 4.42
N ARG A 30 -1.96 4.42 5.36
CA ARG A 30 -1.27 3.31 6.03
C ARG A 30 -2.26 2.46 6.83
N ALA A 31 -3.23 3.10 7.49
CA ALA A 31 -4.25 2.35 8.22
C ALA A 31 -5.09 1.48 7.29
N ILE A 32 -5.39 1.97 6.09
CA ILE A 32 -6.11 1.17 5.11
C ILE A 32 -5.28 -0.05 4.72
N LEU A 33 -4.00 0.14 4.49
CA LEU A 33 -3.13 -0.97 4.14
C LEU A 33 -3.03 -1.97 5.28
N ASP A 34 -2.93 -1.48 6.52
CA ASP A 34 -2.91 -2.36 7.68
C ASP A 34 -4.17 -3.20 7.76
N GLU A 35 -5.31 -2.57 7.50
CA GLU A 35 -6.57 -3.28 7.57
C GLU A 35 -6.67 -4.34 6.49
N LEU A 36 -6.23 -4.00 5.28
CA LEU A 36 -6.26 -4.96 4.19
C LEU A 36 -5.21 -6.05 4.36
N GLN A 37 -4.14 -5.77 5.08
CA GLN A 37 -3.16 -6.79 5.42
C GLN A 37 -3.80 -7.87 6.30
N GLU A 38 -4.65 -7.46 7.23
CA GLU A 38 -5.36 -8.42 8.06
C GLU A 38 -6.46 -9.14 7.30
N ARG A 39 -7.14 -8.42 6.41
CA ARG A 39 -8.26 -9.01 5.69
C ARG A 39 -8.37 -8.34 4.33
N SER A 40 -7.86 -8.98 3.31
CA SER A 40 -7.96 -8.50 1.95
C SER A 40 -9.38 -8.74 1.42
N GLY A 41 -9.75 -8.02 0.38
CA GLY A 41 -11.05 -8.21 -0.24
C GLY A 41 -12.19 -7.59 0.53
N GLN A 42 -12.01 -6.33 0.96
CA GLN A 42 -13.07 -5.62 1.68
C GLN A 42 -13.73 -4.58 0.79
N THR A 43 -15.01 -4.36 1.04
CA THR A 43 -15.74 -3.29 0.37
C THR A 43 -15.41 -1.96 1.04
N LEU A 44 -15.79 -0.87 0.39
CA LEU A 44 -15.61 0.46 0.97
C LEU A 44 -16.31 0.58 2.31
N PHE A 45 -17.54 0.06 2.39
CA PHE A 45 -18.31 0.12 3.64
C PHE A 45 -17.56 -0.61 4.77
N GLU A 46 -17.06 -1.80 4.48
CA GLU A 46 -16.33 -2.58 5.48
C GLU A 46 -15.08 -1.83 5.92
N LEU A 47 -14.34 -1.28 4.96
CA LEU A 47 -13.13 -0.53 5.29
C LEU A 47 -13.43 0.66 6.18
N CYS A 48 -14.47 1.43 5.84
CA CYS A 48 -14.82 2.58 6.65
C CYS A 48 -15.18 2.18 8.08
N THR A 49 -15.97 1.11 8.22
CA THR A 49 -16.37 0.63 9.52
C THR A 49 -15.17 0.18 10.35
N ARG A 50 -14.28 -0.58 9.73
CA ARG A 50 -13.14 -1.09 10.47
C ARG A 50 -12.11 -0.01 10.77
N LEU A 51 -12.00 1.00 9.91
CA LEU A 51 -11.10 2.11 10.20
C LEU A 51 -11.56 2.85 11.45
N VAL A 52 -12.86 3.05 11.60
CA VAL A 52 -13.38 3.69 12.80
C VAL A 52 -13.18 2.80 14.02
N THR A 53 -13.58 1.54 13.92
CA THR A 53 -13.63 0.67 15.11
C THR A 53 -12.26 0.16 15.52
N ARG A 54 -11.34 -0.04 14.59
CA ARG A 54 -10.05 -0.65 14.91
C ARG A 54 -8.90 0.33 14.90
N HIS A 55 -9.01 1.42 14.15
CA HIS A 55 -7.90 2.37 14.00
C HIS A 55 -8.25 3.77 14.47
N GLY A 56 -9.49 3.98 14.86
CA GLY A 56 -9.91 5.29 15.34
C GLY A 56 -9.92 6.36 14.26
N VAL A 57 -10.00 5.95 13.00
CA VAL A 57 -9.97 6.89 11.88
C VAL A 57 -11.37 7.17 11.41
N GLY A 58 -11.83 8.41 11.63
CA GLY A 58 -13.20 8.81 11.31
C GLY A 58 -13.32 9.54 10.00
N SER A 59 -12.62 9.11 8.98
CA SER A 59 -12.72 9.75 7.68
C SER A 59 -14.05 9.45 7.00
N SER A 60 -14.50 10.39 6.17
CA SER A 60 -15.73 10.18 5.41
C SER A 60 -15.49 9.10 4.35
N ARG A 61 -16.61 8.53 3.86
CA ARG A 61 -16.51 7.53 2.80
C ARG A 61 -15.87 8.11 1.55
N GLN A 62 -16.17 9.36 1.24
CA GLN A 62 -15.57 10.00 0.09
C GLN A 62 -14.06 10.13 0.25
N ALA A 63 -13.61 10.51 1.44
CA ALA A 63 -12.17 10.62 1.70
C ALA A 63 -11.49 9.28 1.60
N VAL A 64 -12.09 8.24 2.17
CA VAL A 64 -11.53 6.89 2.08
C VAL A 64 -11.48 6.43 0.64
N SER A 65 -12.51 6.73 -0.13
CA SER A 65 -12.54 6.38 -1.55
C SER A 65 -11.39 7.05 -2.30
N GLN A 66 -11.12 8.32 -1.98
CA GLN A 66 -10.00 9.03 -2.60
C GLN A 66 -8.65 8.44 -2.21
N HIS A 67 -8.53 8.05 -0.95
CA HIS A 67 -7.30 7.38 -0.50
C HIS A 67 -7.11 6.07 -1.23
N LEU A 68 -8.19 5.33 -1.45
CA LEU A 68 -8.08 4.08 -2.21
C LEU A 68 -7.63 4.33 -3.64
N GLU A 69 -8.09 5.43 -4.25
CA GLU A 69 -7.64 5.76 -5.60
C GLU A 69 -6.14 6.01 -5.65
N VAL A 70 -5.61 6.71 -4.65
CA VAL A 70 -4.17 6.95 -4.57
C VAL A 70 -3.42 5.63 -4.42
N LEU A 71 -3.93 4.74 -3.57
CA LEU A 71 -3.31 3.44 -3.36
C LEU A 71 -3.39 2.57 -4.61
N GLU A 72 -4.50 2.65 -5.35
CA GLU A 72 -4.61 1.92 -6.60
C GLU A 72 -3.64 2.44 -7.65
N ALA A 73 -3.48 3.76 -7.71
CA ALA A 73 -2.54 4.35 -8.66
C ALA A 73 -1.11 3.93 -8.35
N ALA A 74 -0.79 3.69 -7.08
CA ALA A 74 0.52 3.21 -6.69
C ALA A 74 0.67 1.70 -6.84
N GLY A 75 -0.40 1.01 -7.20
CA GLY A 75 -0.35 -0.44 -7.38
C GLY A 75 -0.45 -1.23 -6.09
N LEU A 76 -0.73 -0.55 -4.97
CA LEU A 76 -0.81 -1.21 -3.67
C LEU A 76 -2.16 -1.82 -3.40
N VAL A 77 -3.19 -1.40 -4.11
CA VAL A 77 -4.54 -1.91 -3.96
C VAL A 77 -5.10 -2.17 -5.34
N HIS A 78 -5.80 -3.27 -5.48
CA HIS A 78 -6.52 -3.60 -6.71
C HIS A 78 -7.98 -3.81 -6.37
N SER A 79 -8.87 -3.30 -7.22
CA SER A 79 -10.29 -3.50 -7.00
C SER A 79 -10.84 -4.49 -8.01
N ARG A 80 -11.85 -5.21 -7.60
CA ARG A 80 -12.56 -6.13 -8.47
C ARG A 80 -14.04 -6.04 -8.17
N ARG A 81 -14.85 -6.25 -9.18
CA ARG A 81 -16.28 -6.20 -9.02
C ARG A 81 -16.87 -7.58 -9.07
N GLU A 82 -17.79 -7.85 -8.16
CA GLU A 82 -18.57 -9.07 -8.17
C GLU A 82 -20.00 -8.66 -7.88
N GLY A 83 -20.84 -8.73 -8.92
CA GLY A 83 -22.20 -8.28 -8.79
C GLY A 83 -22.25 -6.78 -8.52
N ARG A 84 -22.90 -6.43 -7.43
CA ARG A 84 -23.04 -5.03 -7.04
C ARG A 84 -21.85 -4.53 -6.22
N TYR A 85 -21.00 -5.42 -5.78
CA TYR A 85 -19.98 -5.07 -4.82
C TYR A 85 -18.64 -4.87 -5.49
N LYS A 86 -17.89 -3.92 -4.96
CA LYS A 86 -16.52 -3.68 -5.37
C LYS A 86 -15.64 -4.01 -4.19
N PHE A 87 -14.74 -4.94 -4.38
CA PHE A 87 -13.84 -5.41 -3.33
C PHE A 87 -12.44 -4.87 -3.59
N HIS A 88 -11.73 -4.58 -2.51
CA HIS A 88 -10.38 -4.04 -2.59
C HIS A 88 -9.40 -5.03 -2.01
N ASP A 89 -8.41 -5.38 -2.80
CA ASP A 89 -7.41 -6.36 -2.41
C ASP A 89 -6.05 -5.69 -2.26
N LEU A 90 -5.29 -6.14 -1.29
CA LEU A 90 -3.95 -5.63 -1.04
C LEU A 90 -2.95 -6.27 -1.99
N ASP A 91 -2.03 -5.46 -2.49
CA ASP A 91 -0.91 -5.94 -3.28
C ASP A 91 0.34 -5.26 -2.77
N THR A 92 1.20 -6.01 -2.10
CA THR A 92 2.41 -5.46 -1.52
C THR A 92 3.59 -5.49 -2.48
N SER A 93 3.41 -6.01 -3.69
CA SER A 93 4.54 -6.12 -4.60
C SER A 93 5.23 -4.79 -4.92
N PRO A 94 4.52 -3.64 -5.01
CA PRO A 94 5.23 -2.38 -5.23
C PRO A 94 6.18 -2.00 -4.11
N LEU A 95 5.97 -2.54 -2.91
CA LEU A 95 6.87 -2.25 -1.80
C LEU A 95 8.25 -2.86 -2.02
N ARG A 96 8.34 -3.81 -2.92
CA ARG A 96 9.61 -4.42 -3.26
C ARG A 96 10.60 -3.40 -3.79
N THR A 97 10.13 -2.37 -4.50
CA THR A 97 11.02 -1.34 -5.01
C THR A 97 11.73 -0.61 -3.88
N ILE A 98 11.05 -0.45 -2.76
CA ILE A 98 11.66 0.20 -1.61
C ILE A 98 12.73 -0.68 -1.00
N VAL A 99 12.40 -1.96 -0.82
CA VAL A 99 13.35 -2.91 -0.23
C VAL A 99 14.56 -3.10 -1.12
N GLU A 100 14.35 -3.14 -2.43
CA GLU A 100 15.46 -3.30 -3.36
C GLU A 100 16.35 -2.08 -3.39
N ARG A 101 15.77 -0.92 -3.19
CA ARG A 101 16.57 0.31 -3.16
C ARG A 101 17.36 0.45 -1.87
N TRP A 102 16.77 0.06 -0.75
CA TRP A 102 17.43 0.10 0.55
C TRP A 102 17.23 -1.25 1.23
N PRO A 103 17.99 -2.27 0.79
CA PRO A 103 17.78 -3.59 1.39
C PRO A 103 18.24 -3.60 2.84
N PRO A 104 17.57 -4.39 3.69
CA PRO A 104 18.02 -4.51 5.07
C PRO A 104 19.37 -5.18 5.12
N PRO A 105 20.19 -4.86 6.12
CA PRO A 105 21.48 -5.53 6.26
C PRO A 105 21.26 -7.01 6.61
N PRO A 106 22.21 -7.86 6.25
CA PRO A 106 22.09 -9.28 6.62
C PRO A 106 22.14 -9.42 8.13
N PRO A 107 21.47 -10.42 8.67
CA PRO A 107 21.51 -10.62 10.11
C PRO A 107 22.92 -10.97 10.56
N HIS A 108 23.30 -10.50 11.71
CA HIS A 108 24.58 -10.81 12.31
C HIS A 108 24.42 -11.99 13.22
N PRO A 109 25.27 -13.01 13.08
CA PRO A 109 25.14 -14.19 13.93
C PRO A 109 25.19 -13.85 15.42
N GLN A 110 26.11 -12.96 15.78
CA GLN A 110 26.28 -12.62 17.18
C GLN A 110 25.18 -11.74 17.72
N GLU A 111 24.29 -11.28 16.86
CA GLU A 111 23.18 -10.50 17.34
C GLU A 111 22.02 -11.35 17.68
N GLY A 112 22.20 -12.51 17.52
CA GLY A 112 21.12 -13.36 17.82
C GLY A 112 20.60 -12.93 19.12
N PRO A 113 20.20 -13.28 19.78
CA PRO A 113 19.57 -12.94 20.89
C PRO A 113 20.14 -11.89 21.63
N PRO A 114 19.99 -11.22 21.61
CA PRO A 114 20.69 -10.40 22.35
C PRO A 114 20.22 -10.30 23.58
N CYS A 115 20.14 -10.34 23.16
CA CYS A 115 20.16 -10.29 23.80
C CYS A 115 20.08 -10.76 24.53
N GLY A 116 19.85 -11.07 24.35
CA GLY A 116 19.88 -11.50 24.94
C GLY A 116 20.52 -11.61 25.68
N SER A 117 20.80 -11.40 25.50
CA SER A 117 21.46 -11.48 26.10
C SER A 117 21.62 -11.15 26.99
N VAL A 118 21.49 -10.98 27.06
CA VAL A 118 21.75 -10.77 27.77
C VAL A 118 21.59 -10.97 28.20
#